data_12b13f9424a5cc586a9cfe5e8d4f637e
#
_entry.id   12b13f9424a5cc586a9cfe5e8d4f637e
#
_cell.length_a   1.000
_cell.length_b   1.000
_cell.length_c   1.000
_cell.angle_alpha   90.00
_cell.angle_beta   90.00
_cell.angle_gamma   90.00
#
_symmetry.space_group_name_H-M   'P 1'
#
loop_
_entity.id
_entity.type
_entity.pdbx_description
1 polymer ?
#
loop_
_entity_poly.entity_id
_entity_poly.type
_entity_poly.pdbx_seq_one_letter_code
_entity_poly.pdbx_strand_id
1 'polypeptide(L)'
;MAKLKLTEQQQAAVENRGGSLLVSAAAGSGKTKVLVERLFRYVTEDHCHIDDFLIITYTKAAAAELRSKIAAELSKRMAETPEDRHLRSQLLRVYQADIKTVDAFCTALLRENTHLLAQEGERYTLTPDFRVLDENDAKLLRQRVLTRVLERFYEELDEGGALLADTLGAGRDDSALEDLVLETYEKLQSHADPEHWLAENRTIWENRSGDFDETPYAAELLTVI
;
A
#
# COMPACT_ATOMS: atom_id res chain seq x y z
N MET A 1 35.86 -17.26 12.14
CA MET A 1 34.91 -16.16 12.51
C MET A 1 33.71 -16.71 13.28
N ALA A 2 33.25 -16.02 14.32
CA ALA A 2 32.15 -16.52 15.15
C ALA A 2 30.88 -16.65 14.29
N LYS A 3 30.40 -17.89 14.14
CA LYS A 3 29.10 -18.17 13.52
C LYS A 3 28.04 -17.37 14.27
N LEU A 4 27.31 -16.51 13.59
CA LEU A 4 26.24 -15.70 14.15
C LEU A 4 25.25 -16.63 14.86
N LYS A 5 25.27 -16.60 16.20
CA LYS A 5 24.42 -17.47 17.00
C LYS A 5 22.98 -16.93 16.92
N LEU A 6 22.14 -17.56 16.13
CA LEU A 6 20.70 -17.35 16.11
C LEU A 6 20.08 -18.08 17.30
N THR A 7 18.97 -17.54 17.83
CA THR A 7 18.15 -18.31 18.78
C THR A 7 17.40 -19.43 18.03
N GLU A 8 16.87 -20.41 18.74
CA GLU A 8 16.09 -21.51 18.12
C GLU A 8 14.92 -20.98 17.29
N GLN A 9 14.20 -19.97 17.79
CA GLN A 9 13.09 -19.34 17.06
C GLN A 9 13.57 -18.59 15.81
N GLN A 10 14.68 -17.87 15.90
CA GLN A 10 15.29 -17.19 14.75
C GLN A 10 15.75 -18.21 13.70
N GLN A 11 16.36 -19.31 14.15
CA GLN A 11 16.79 -20.39 13.28
C GLN A 11 15.61 -21.04 12.55
N ALA A 12 14.52 -21.35 13.27
CA ALA A 12 13.30 -21.88 12.70
C ALA A 12 12.69 -20.93 11.64
N ALA A 13 12.72 -19.60 11.88
CA ALA A 13 12.24 -18.62 10.92
C ALA A 13 13.14 -18.56 9.67
N VAL A 14 14.46 -18.70 9.80
CA VAL A 14 15.41 -18.72 8.69
C VAL A 14 15.26 -19.98 7.84
N GLU A 15 15.02 -21.12 8.46
CA GLU A 15 14.95 -22.45 7.80
C GLU A 15 13.58 -22.76 7.17
N ASN A 16 12.51 -22.08 7.61
CA ASN A 16 11.18 -22.30 7.05
C ASN A 16 11.16 -22.06 5.54
N ARG A 17 10.68 -23.04 4.76
CA ARG A 17 10.62 -23.03 3.29
C ARG A 17 9.21 -23.13 2.73
N GLY A 18 8.19 -23.16 3.56
CA GLY A 18 6.84 -23.35 3.07
C GLY A 18 5.82 -22.40 3.68
N GLY A 19 4.80 -22.05 2.90
CA GLY A 19 3.64 -21.29 3.34
C GLY A 19 3.94 -19.87 3.81
N SER A 20 2.94 -19.26 4.45
CA SER A 20 3.07 -17.93 5.06
C SER A 20 3.75 -18.02 6.43
N LEU A 21 4.72 -17.16 6.68
CA LEU A 21 5.43 -17.05 7.95
C LEU A 21 5.23 -15.66 8.55
N LEU A 22 4.59 -15.59 9.72
CA LEU A 22 4.51 -14.37 10.52
C LEU A 22 5.60 -14.36 11.59
N VAL A 23 6.46 -13.35 11.60
CA VAL A 23 7.50 -13.15 12.61
C VAL A 23 7.12 -11.96 13.48
N SER A 24 6.61 -12.24 14.68
CA SER A 24 6.32 -11.22 15.69
C SER A 24 7.51 -11.08 16.65
N ALA A 25 8.02 -9.87 16.79
CA ALA A 25 9.19 -9.62 17.62
C ALA A 25 9.31 -8.13 17.99
N ALA A 26 9.79 -7.85 19.21
CA ALA A 26 10.01 -6.50 19.71
C ALA A 26 11.06 -5.71 18.88
N ALA A 27 11.10 -4.40 19.04
CA ALA A 27 12.18 -3.58 18.48
C ALA A 27 13.56 -4.07 18.99
N GLY A 28 14.55 -4.09 18.11
CA GLY A 28 15.91 -4.55 18.48
C GLY A 28 16.10 -6.07 18.57
N SER A 29 15.06 -6.88 18.42
CA SER A 29 15.15 -8.35 18.49
C SER A 29 15.87 -9.04 17.33
N GLY A 30 16.34 -8.26 16.34
CA GLY A 30 17.05 -8.78 15.19
C GLY A 30 16.21 -9.22 14.00
N LYS A 31 14.96 -8.74 13.86
CA LYS A 31 14.08 -9.05 12.71
C LYS A 31 14.77 -8.89 11.35
N THR A 32 15.42 -7.74 11.13
CA THR A 32 16.14 -7.47 9.88
C THR A 32 17.29 -8.46 9.66
N LYS A 33 17.97 -8.87 10.72
CA LYS A 33 19.04 -9.87 10.65
C LYS A 33 18.49 -11.24 10.23
N VAL A 34 17.37 -11.66 10.82
CA VAL A 34 16.68 -12.91 10.44
C VAL A 34 16.24 -12.86 8.98
N LEU A 35 15.66 -11.73 8.52
CA LEU A 35 15.26 -11.54 7.14
C LEU A 35 16.45 -11.68 6.18
N VAL A 36 17.55 -10.99 6.46
CA VAL A 36 18.76 -11.04 5.63
C VAL A 36 19.36 -12.45 5.62
N GLU A 37 19.46 -13.12 6.77
CA GLU A 37 19.97 -14.48 6.84
C GLU A 37 19.08 -15.47 6.09
N ARG A 38 17.74 -15.33 6.19
CA ARG A 38 16.78 -16.14 5.43
C ARG A 38 16.97 -15.94 3.91
N LEU A 39 17.11 -14.69 3.46
CA LEU A 39 17.36 -14.38 2.05
C LEU A 39 18.64 -15.07 1.57
N PHE A 40 19.72 -14.98 2.36
CA PHE A 40 20.98 -15.62 2.00
C PHE A 40 20.92 -17.14 1.95
N ARG A 41 20.08 -17.77 2.80
CA ARG A 41 19.83 -19.21 2.72
C ARG A 41 19.15 -19.60 1.39
N TYR A 42 18.16 -18.82 0.94
CA TYR A 42 17.58 -19.04 -0.38
C TYR A 42 18.59 -18.88 -1.51
N VAL A 43 19.45 -17.86 -1.42
CA VAL A 43 20.47 -17.61 -2.44
C VAL A 43 21.55 -18.70 -2.46
N THR A 44 22.03 -19.17 -1.31
CA THR A 44 23.17 -20.09 -1.23
C THR A 44 22.78 -21.56 -1.25
N GLU A 45 21.64 -21.92 -0.68
CA GLU A 45 21.20 -23.31 -0.55
C GLU A 45 20.21 -23.70 -1.66
N ASP A 46 19.29 -22.79 -1.99
CA ASP A 46 18.24 -23.03 -2.98
C ASP A 46 18.57 -22.44 -4.36
N HIS A 47 19.74 -21.81 -4.50
CA HIS A 47 20.23 -21.15 -5.72
C HIS A 47 19.29 -20.10 -6.33
N CYS A 48 18.40 -19.49 -5.52
CA CYS A 48 17.58 -18.38 -5.93
C CYS A 48 18.42 -17.14 -6.23
N HIS A 49 17.90 -16.22 -7.03
CA HIS A 49 18.51 -14.91 -7.24
C HIS A 49 17.88 -13.86 -6.31
N ILE A 50 18.64 -12.82 -5.93
CA ILE A 50 18.13 -11.76 -5.05
C ILE A 50 16.99 -10.98 -5.72
N ASP A 51 17.01 -10.84 -7.02
CA ASP A 51 15.98 -10.21 -7.83
C ASP A 51 14.72 -11.08 -8.06
N ASP A 52 14.72 -12.34 -7.60
CA ASP A 52 13.51 -13.18 -7.54
C ASP A 52 12.59 -12.78 -6.36
N PHE A 53 13.06 -11.92 -5.45
CA PHE A 53 12.33 -11.53 -4.24
C PHE A 53 11.80 -10.11 -4.31
N LEU A 54 10.54 -9.95 -3.91
CA LEU A 54 9.97 -8.66 -3.59
C LEU A 54 10.10 -8.38 -2.09
N ILE A 55 10.82 -7.32 -1.73
CA ILE A 55 11.04 -6.94 -0.33
C ILE A 55 10.46 -5.55 -0.11
N ILE A 56 9.37 -5.49 0.65
CA ILE A 56 8.65 -4.26 0.92
C ILE A 56 9.03 -3.69 2.27
N THR A 57 9.24 -2.38 2.32
CA THR A 57 9.48 -1.60 3.54
C THR A 57 8.53 -0.41 3.63
N TYR A 58 8.37 0.17 4.83
CA TYR A 58 7.53 1.34 5.02
C TYR A 58 8.20 2.65 4.59
N THR A 59 9.53 2.75 4.63
CA THR A 59 10.25 3.99 4.31
C THR A 59 11.33 3.76 3.28
N LYS A 60 11.60 4.78 2.47
CA LYS A 60 12.70 4.79 1.50
C LYS A 60 14.06 4.59 2.19
N ALA A 61 14.22 5.17 3.39
CA ALA A 61 15.43 5.01 4.18
C ALA A 61 15.65 3.55 4.61
N ALA A 62 14.59 2.86 5.09
CA ALA A 62 14.67 1.45 5.46
C ALA A 62 14.99 0.55 4.25
N ALA A 63 14.42 0.84 3.08
CA ALA A 63 14.74 0.11 1.85
C ALA A 63 16.21 0.28 1.45
N ALA A 64 16.74 1.52 1.50
CA ALA A 64 18.13 1.81 1.20
C ALA A 64 19.10 1.14 2.21
N GLU A 65 18.76 1.21 3.50
CA GLU A 65 19.54 0.57 4.57
C GLU A 65 19.58 -0.96 4.38
N LEU A 66 18.42 -1.57 4.06
CA LEU A 66 18.33 -3.01 3.85
C LEU A 66 19.15 -3.44 2.63
N ARG A 67 19.08 -2.71 1.52
CA ARG A 67 19.89 -2.94 0.31
C ARG A 67 21.38 -2.87 0.65
N SER A 68 21.81 -1.86 1.40
CA SER A 68 23.20 -1.71 1.84
C SER A 68 23.66 -2.88 2.71
N LYS A 69 22.82 -3.33 3.64
CA LYS A 69 23.13 -4.50 4.49
C LYS A 69 23.27 -5.78 3.68
N ILE A 70 22.39 -6.00 2.69
CA ILE A 70 22.48 -7.16 1.79
C ILE A 70 23.76 -7.08 0.96
N ALA A 71 24.09 -5.93 0.37
CA ALA A 71 25.32 -5.74 -0.41
C ALA A 71 26.58 -5.96 0.42
N ALA A 72 26.61 -5.46 1.66
CA ALA A 72 27.74 -5.65 2.57
C ALA A 72 27.93 -7.12 2.96
N GLU A 73 26.84 -7.83 3.24
CA GLU A 73 26.90 -9.26 3.58
C GLU A 73 27.29 -10.11 2.36
N LEU A 74 26.83 -9.76 1.15
CA LEU A 74 27.31 -10.36 -0.10
C LEU A 74 28.83 -10.22 -0.25
N SER A 75 29.33 -9.00 -0.12
CA SER A 75 30.77 -8.71 -0.24
C SER A 75 31.59 -9.52 0.76
N LYS A 76 31.09 -9.67 1.99
CA LYS A 76 31.75 -10.47 3.02
C LYS A 76 31.77 -11.96 2.67
N ARG A 77 30.64 -12.54 2.24
CA ARG A 77 30.55 -13.96 1.86
C ARG A 77 31.39 -14.26 0.60
N MET A 78 31.41 -13.34 -0.36
CA MET A 78 32.31 -13.46 -1.53
C MET A 78 33.80 -13.49 -1.14
N ALA A 79 34.19 -12.73 -0.11
CA ALA A 79 35.57 -12.79 0.37
C ALA A 79 35.92 -14.15 1.03
N GLU A 80 34.94 -14.83 1.61
CA GLU A 80 35.08 -16.17 2.21
C GLU A 80 35.06 -17.28 1.13
N THR A 81 34.33 -17.08 0.01
CA THR A 81 34.16 -18.03 -1.09
C THR A 81 34.37 -17.36 -2.45
N PRO A 82 35.61 -16.96 -2.82
CA PRO A 82 35.86 -16.18 -4.04
C PRO A 82 35.51 -16.93 -5.35
N GLU A 83 35.50 -18.24 -5.33
CA GLU A 83 35.21 -19.08 -6.49
C GLU A 83 33.73 -19.25 -6.79
N ASP A 84 32.85 -18.83 -5.86
CA ASP A 84 31.39 -18.93 -6.04
C ASP A 84 30.91 -17.91 -7.05
N ARG A 85 30.68 -18.39 -8.29
CA ARG A 85 30.18 -17.57 -9.40
C ARG A 85 28.73 -17.11 -9.20
N HIS A 86 27.90 -17.96 -8.57
CA HIS A 86 26.51 -17.62 -8.28
C HIS A 86 26.46 -16.44 -7.32
N LEU A 87 27.16 -16.56 -6.19
CA LEU A 87 27.21 -15.50 -5.17
C LEU A 87 27.78 -14.18 -5.73
N ARG A 88 28.79 -14.26 -6.61
CA ARG A 88 29.34 -13.08 -7.30
C ARG A 88 28.31 -12.37 -8.18
N SER A 89 27.49 -13.12 -8.89
CA SER A 89 26.45 -12.55 -9.76
C SER A 89 25.40 -11.75 -8.96
N GLN A 90 25.13 -12.12 -7.70
CA GLN A 90 24.15 -11.46 -6.85
C GLN A 90 24.52 -10.01 -6.51
N LEU A 91 25.80 -9.65 -6.54
CA LEU A 91 26.23 -8.27 -6.24
C LEU A 91 25.69 -7.26 -7.26
N LEU A 92 25.57 -7.64 -8.52
CA LEU A 92 24.95 -6.80 -9.55
C LEU A 92 23.42 -6.81 -9.40
N ARG A 93 22.85 -7.97 -9.10
CA ARG A 93 21.40 -8.17 -8.98
C ARG A 93 20.80 -7.43 -7.78
N VAL A 94 21.54 -7.21 -6.70
CA VAL A 94 21.04 -6.48 -5.52
C VAL A 94 20.55 -5.06 -5.83
N TYR A 95 21.14 -4.43 -6.86
CA TYR A 95 20.73 -3.09 -7.29
C TYR A 95 19.49 -3.10 -8.19
N GLN A 96 19.20 -4.23 -8.83
CA GLN A 96 18.02 -4.45 -9.67
C GLN A 96 16.84 -5.01 -8.85
N ALA A 97 17.15 -5.65 -7.71
CA ALA A 97 16.15 -6.28 -6.87
C ALA A 97 15.08 -5.31 -6.35
N ASP A 98 13.86 -5.80 -6.26
CA ASP A 98 12.70 -5.05 -5.77
C ASP A 98 12.72 -4.91 -4.24
N ILE A 99 13.63 -4.05 -3.75
CA ILE A 99 13.71 -3.63 -2.35
C ILE A 99 13.21 -2.18 -2.29
N LYS A 100 11.94 -1.97 -2.01
CA LYS A 100 11.26 -0.66 -2.15
C LYS A 100 10.14 -0.48 -1.13
N THR A 101 9.57 0.72 -1.09
CA THR A 101 8.29 0.95 -0.39
C THR A 101 7.12 0.43 -1.22
N VAL A 102 5.96 0.23 -0.58
CA VAL A 102 4.71 -0.15 -1.28
C VAL A 102 4.44 0.82 -2.42
N ASP A 103 4.45 2.13 -2.16
CA ASP A 103 4.16 3.16 -3.16
C ASP A 103 5.15 3.12 -4.33
N ALA A 104 6.45 2.93 -4.04
CA ALA A 104 7.46 2.83 -5.08
C ALA A 104 7.28 1.56 -5.93
N PHE A 105 6.85 0.46 -5.32
CA PHE A 105 6.52 -0.78 -6.04
C PHE A 105 5.28 -0.58 -6.92
N CYS A 106 4.19 -0.06 -6.37
CA CYS A 106 2.96 0.21 -7.13
C CYS A 106 3.23 1.18 -8.30
N THR A 107 4.02 2.24 -8.06
CA THR A 107 4.40 3.20 -9.12
C THR A 107 5.19 2.53 -10.24
N ALA A 108 6.14 1.63 -9.90
CA ALA A 108 6.90 0.89 -10.90
C ALA A 108 6.00 -0.06 -11.68
N LEU A 109 5.15 -0.82 -10.97
CA LEU A 109 4.19 -1.75 -11.59
C LEU A 109 3.25 -1.04 -12.57
N LEU A 110 2.72 0.13 -12.19
CA LEU A 110 1.87 0.94 -13.07
C LEU A 110 2.64 1.41 -14.31
N ARG A 111 3.88 1.87 -14.17
CA ARG A 111 4.70 2.33 -15.32
C ARG A 111 5.01 1.22 -16.31
N GLU A 112 5.30 0.03 -15.81
CA GLU A 112 5.60 -1.14 -16.64
C GLU A 112 4.35 -1.65 -17.36
N ASN A 113 3.17 -1.43 -16.81
CA ASN A 113 1.90 -1.98 -17.30
C ASN A 113 0.91 -0.91 -17.80
N THR A 114 1.35 0.30 -18.12
CA THR A 114 0.46 1.37 -18.63
C THR A 114 -0.31 0.97 -19.87
N HIS A 115 0.26 0.08 -20.71
CA HIS A 115 -0.39 -0.45 -21.89
C HIS A 115 -1.66 -1.28 -21.59
N LEU A 116 -1.75 -1.87 -20.39
CA LEU A 116 -2.94 -2.59 -19.94
C LEU A 116 -4.06 -1.65 -19.49
N LEU A 117 -3.70 -0.43 -19.07
CA LEU A 117 -4.63 0.60 -18.61
C LEU A 117 -5.19 1.48 -19.75
N ALA A 118 -4.63 1.31 -20.96
CA ALA A 118 -5.04 2.06 -22.16
C ALA A 118 -6.13 1.36 -22.99
N GLN A 119 -6.88 0.42 -22.42
CA GLN A 119 -7.93 -0.31 -23.13
C GLN A 119 -9.13 0.60 -23.41
N GLU A 120 -9.74 0.45 -24.60
CA GLU A 120 -10.91 1.23 -25.02
C GLU A 120 -12.05 1.13 -24.00
N GLY A 121 -12.51 2.28 -23.54
CA GLY A 121 -13.61 2.40 -22.58
C GLY A 121 -13.20 2.65 -21.13
N GLU A 122 -11.92 2.62 -20.81
CA GLU A 122 -11.48 2.96 -19.46
C GLU A 122 -11.43 4.48 -19.23
N ARG A 123 -11.91 4.89 -18.06
CA ARG A 123 -12.08 6.27 -17.63
C ARG A 123 -10.75 7.01 -17.45
N TYR A 124 -9.62 6.28 -17.37
CA TYR A 124 -8.31 6.81 -17.07
C TYR A 124 -7.25 6.26 -18.02
N THR A 125 -6.60 7.16 -18.76
CA THR A 125 -5.43 6.83 -19.57
C THR A 125 -4.19 7.31 -18.84
N LEU A 126 -3.35 6.38 -18.38
CA LEU A 126 -2.05 6.68 -17.82
C LEU A 126 -0.98 6.53 -18.90
N THR A 127 -0.14 7.54 -19.06
CA THR A 127 1.06 7.46 -19.89
C THR A 127 2.26 7.01 -19.04
N PRO A 128 3.29 6.33 -19.61
CA PRO A 128 4.45 5.85 -18.83
C PRO A 128 5.21 6.95 -18.08
N ASP A 129 5.09 8.20 -18.54
CA ASP A 129 5.73 9.38 -17.97
C ASP A 129 4.86 10.10 -16.91
N PHE A 130 3.78 9.48 -16.44
CA PHE A 130 2.95 10.06 -15.39
C PHE A 130 3.78 10.46 -14.16
N ARG A 131 3.36 11.53 -13.51
CA ARG A 131 3.98 12.04 -12.29
C ARG A 131 3.06 11.81 -11.10
N VAL A 132 3.64 11.30 -10.03
CA VAL A 132 2.97 11.28 -8.73
C VAL A 132 3.06 12.68 -8.14
N LEU A 133 1.92 13.29 -7.82
CA LEU A 133 1.86 14.60 -7.19
C LEU A 133 2.43 14.54 -5.77
N ASP A 134 3.07 15.60 -5.34
CA ASP A 134 3.36 15.77 -3.93
C ASP A 134 2.08 16.14 -3.15
N GLU A 135 2.17 16.11 -1.82
CA GLU A 135 1.00 16.30 -0.95
C GLU A 135 0.39 17.71 -1.09
N ASN A 136 1.21 18.73 -1.33
CA ASN A 136 0.74 20.12 -1.50
C ASN A 136 0.02 20.29 -2.82
N ASP A 137 0.60 19.80 -3.91
CA ASP A 137 0.00 19.83 -5.23
C ASP A 137 -1.32 19.04 -5.27
N ALA A 138 -1.34 17.86 -4.60
CA ALA A 138 -2.54 17.06 -4.48
C ALA A 138 -3.64 17.78 -3.71
N LYS A 139 -3.30 18.48 -2.62
CA LYS A 139 -4.25 19.28 -1.84
C LYS A 139 -4.84 20.42 -2.66
N LEU A 140 -3.99 21.17 -3.38
CA LEU A 140 -4.45 22.25 -4.26
C LEU A 140 -5.38 21.74 -5.36
N LEU A 141 -5.04 20.61 -5.97
CA LEU A 141 -5.89 19.98 -6.99
C LEU A 141 -7.25 19.57 -6.41
N ARG A 142 -7.26 18.92 -5.24
CA ARG A 142 -8.50 18.52 -4.55
C ARG A 142 -9.39 19.73 -4.27
N GLN A 143 -8.84 20.82 -3.76
CA GLN A 143 -9.60 22.06 -3.49
C GLN A 143 -10.23 22.63 -4.76
N ARG A 144 -9.47 22.72 -5.86
CA ARG A 144 -9.99 23.20 -7.14
C ARG A 144 -11.13 22.33 -7.68
N VAL A 145 -10.98 21.01 -7.54
CA VAL A 145 -12.02 20.06 -7.99
C VAL A 145 -13.24 20.19 -7.10
N LEU A 146 -13.05 20.25 -5.76
CA LEU A 146 -14.13 20.41 -4.80
C LEU A 146 -14.97 21.66 -5.09
N THR A 147 -14.33 22.81 -5.30
CA THR A 147 -15.04 24.04 -5.66
C THR A 147 -15.95 23.84 -6.87
N ARG A 148 -15.45 23.23 -7.94
CA ARG A 148 -16.27 22.94 -9.13
C ARG A 148 -17.41 21.93 -8.89
N VAL A 149 -17.17 20.95 -8.03
CA VAL A 149 -18.18 19.95 -7.65
C VAL A 149 -19.31 20.63 -6.87
N LEU A 150 -18.96 21.50 -5.93
CA LEU A 150 -19.95 22.25 -5.15
C LEU A 150 -20.70 23.28 -5.99
N GLU A 151 -20.02 24.02 -6.90
CA GLU A 151 -20.69 24.89 -7.86
C GLU A 151 -21.76 24.13 -8.64
N ARG A 152 -21.41 22.97 -9.21
CA ARG A 152 -22.37 22.12 -9.93
C ARG A 152 -23.48 21.60 -9.03
N PHE A 153 -23.16 21.16 -7.80
CA PHE A 153 -24.15 20.73 -6.82
C PHE A 153 -25.20 21.80 -6.56
N TYR A 154 -24.79 23.06 -6.37
CA TYR A 154 -25.69 24.18 -6.17
C TYR A 154 -26.46 24.60 -7.41
N GLU A 155 -25.88 24.42 -8.62
CA GLU A 155 -26.59 24.68 -9.89
C GLU A 155 -27.68 23.62 -10.17
N GLU A 156 -27.47 22.37 -9.78
CA GLU A 156 -28.37 21.23 -10.03
C GLU A 156 -29.17 20.82 -8.76
N LEU A 157 -29.31 21.71 -7.80
CA LEU A 157 -29.85 21.45 -6.48
C LEU A 157 -31.29 20.91 -6.53
N ASP A 158 -31.49 19.67 -6.09
CA ASP A 158 -32.79 19.05 -5.87
C ASP A 158 -33.26 19.22 -4.39
N GLU A 159 -34.46 18.72 -4.08
CA GLU A 159 -35.02 18.83 -2.72
C GLU A 159 -34.13 18.10 -1.68
N GLY A 160 -33.53 16.96 -2.05
CA GLY A 160 -32.63 16.21 -1.17
C GLY A 160 -31.31 16.93 -0.95
N GLY A 161 -30.74 17.50 -2.00
CA GLY A 161 -29.54 18.33 -1.95
C GLY A 161 -29.73 19.59 -1.13
N ALA A 162 -30.88 20.25 -1.28
CA ALA A 162 -31.24 21.42 -0.47
C ALA A 162 -31.33 21.05 1.02
N LEU A 163 -31.99 19.96 1.35
CA LEU A 163 -32.08 19.46 2.73
C LEU A 163 -30.70 19.13 3.32
N LEU A 164 -29.83 18.51 2.53
CA LEU A 164 -28.45 18.20 2.94
C LEU A 164 -27.66 19.48 3.22
N ALA A 165 -27.71 20.45 2.29
CA ALA A 165 -27.01 21.72 2.42
C ALA A 165 -27.51 22.50 3.65
N ASP A 166 -28.83 22.58 3.87
CA ASP A 166 -29.42 23.24 5.02
C ASP A 166 -29.06 22.55 6.36
N THR A 167 -28.99 21.22 6.35
CA THR A 167 -28.68 20.44 7.56
C THR A 167 -27.20 20.61 7.96
N LEU A 168 -26.29 20.62 7.00
CA LEU A 168 -24.85 20.71 7.25
C LEU A 168 -24.36 22.16 7.35
N GLY A 169 -24.87 23.05 6.50
CA GLY A 169 -24.38 24.43 6.38
C GLY A 169 -24.89 25.37 7.45
N ALA A 170 -25.93 25.01 8.23
CA ALA A 170 -26.58 25.90 9.22
C ALA A 170 -26.79 27.34 8.70
N GLY A 171 -26.87 27.54 7.39
CA GLY A 171 -27.15 28.80 6.69
C GLY A 171 -26.02 29.84 6.65
N ARG A 172 -24.78 29.48 6.99
CA ARG A 172 -23.66 30.46 7.07
C ARG A 172 -22.33 30.02 6.50
N ASP A 173 -22.05 28.71 6.38
CA ASP A 173 -20.72 28.23 6.01
C ASP A 173 -20.84 26.82 5.40
N ASP A 174 -20.23 26.63 4.24
CA ASP A 174 -20.23 25.36 3.51
C ASP A 174 -19.12 24.40 3.99
N SER A 175 -18.31 24.80 4.97
CA SER A 175 -17.15 24.03 5.43
C SER A 175 -17.50 22.60 5.86
N ALA A 176 -18.65 22.41 6.51
CA ALA A 176 -19.10 21.08 6.93
C ALA A 176 -19.46 20.17 5.73
N LEU A 177 -20.02 20.73 4.65
CA LEU A 177 -20.29 20.00 3.42
C LEU A 177 -18.99 19.68 2.68
N GLU A 178 -18.05 20.63 2.62
CA GLU A 178 -16.72 20.43 2.04
C GLU A 178 -15.97 19.28 2.75
N ASP A 179 -15.92 19.33 4.07
CA ASP A 179 -15.28 18.33 4.91
C ASP A 179 -15.92 16.95 4.72
N LEU A 180 -17.26 16.87 4.70
CA LEU A 180 -17.97 15.62 4.48
C LEU A 180 -17.64 15.00 3.11
N VAL A 181 -17.59 15.80 2.05
CA VAL A 181 -17.25 15.35 0.70
C VAL A 181 -15.82 14.82 0.67
N LEU A 182 -14.87 15.55 1.26
CA LEU A 182 -13.47 15.14 1.29
C LEU A 182 -13.24 13.87 2.13
N GLU A 183 -13.84 13.78 3.31
CA GLU A 183 -13.75 12.59 4.16
C GLU A 183 -14.36 11.37 3.48
N THR A 184 -15.51 11.54 2.83
CA THR A 184 -16.16 10.47 2.07
C THR A 184 -15.28 10.01 0.91
N TYR A 185 -14.71 10.96 0.16
CA TYR A 185 -13.77 10.67 -0.91
C TYR A 185 -12.55 9.89 -0.42
N GLU A 186 -11.94 10.30 0.69
CA GLU A 186 -10.77 9.61 1.26
C GLU A 186 -11.11 8.18 1.69
N LYS A 187 -12.27 7.96 2.29
CA LYS A 187 -12.74 6.61 2.62
C LYS A 187 -12.98 5.77 1.39
N LEU A 188 -13.63 6.32 0.37
CA LEU A 188 -13.86 5.62 -0.89
C LEU A 188 -12.56 5.18 -1.56
N GLN A 189 -11.51 6.02 -1.54
CA GLN A 189 -10.21 5.68 -2.11
C GLN A 189 -9.48 4.53 -1.38
N SER A 190 -9.91 4.14 -0.19
CA SER A 190 -9.36 2.97 0.52
C SER A 190 -9.89 1.62 0.00
N HIS A 191 -10.92 1.64 -0.83
CA HIS A 191 -11.51 0.43 -1.43
C HIS A 191 -10.92 0.16 -2.81
N ALA A 192 -10.79 -1.13 -3.15
CA ALA A 192 -10.25 -1.55 -4.45
C ALA A 192 -11.15 -1.14 -5.62
N ASP A 193 -12.46 -1.14 -5.40
CA ASP A 193 -13.49 -0.68 -6.34
C ASP A 193 -14.44 0.28 -5.60
N PRO A 194 -14.12 1.58 -5.58
CA PRO A 194 -14.90 2.59 -4.86
C PRO A 194 -16.34 2.73 -5.38
N GLU A 195 -16.55 2.63 -6.69
CA GLU A 195 -17.86 2.80 -7.31
C GLU A 195 -18.79 1.63 -6.96
N HIS A 196 -18.28 0.41 -7.03
CA HIS A 196 -19.03 -0.78 -6.64
C HIS A 196 -19.39 -0.74 -5.14
N TRP A 197 -18.41 -0.42 -4.28
CA TRP A 197 -18.64 -0.30 -2.85
C TRP A 197 -19.72 0.74 -2.52
N LEU A 198 -19.68 1.90 -3.19
CA LEU A 198 -20.67 2.97 -3.01
C LEU A 198 -22.08 2.50 -3.44
N ALA A 199 -22.17 1.80 -4.58
CA ALA A 199 -23.44 1.27 -5.10
C ALA A 199 -24.05 0.22 -4.15
N GLU A 200 -23.24 -0.69 -3.62
CA GLU A 200 -23.70 -1.69 -2.64
C GLU A 200 -24.23 -1.02 -1.37
N ASN A 201 -23.48 -0.08 -0.81
CA ASN A 201 -23.88 0.65 0.39
C ASN A 201 -25.16 1.47 0.15
N ARG A 202 -25.27 2.13 -1.01
CA ARG A 202 -26.48 2.85 -1.39
C ARG A 202 -27.69 1.94 -1.40
N THR A 203 -27.57 0.74 -1.99
CA THR A 203 -28.66 -0.25 -2.03
C THR A 203 -29.09 -0.68 -0.62
N ILE A 204 -28.14 -0.85 0.30
CA ILE A 204 -28.43 -1.16 1.70
C ILE A 204 -29.25 -0.03 2.35
N TRP A 205 -28.94 1.23 2.08
CA TRP A 205 -29.65 2.37 2.64
C TRP A 205 -31.04 2.57 2.00
N GLU A 206 -31.18 2.37 0.70
CA GLU A 206 -32.43 2.50 -0.02
C GLU A 206 -33.47 1.43 0.37
N ASN A 207 -33.01 0.23 0.70
CA ASN A 207 -33.85 -0.91 1.09
C ASN A 207 -34.21 -0.94 2.60
N ARG A 208 -34.00 0.16 3.34
CA ARG A 208 -34.31 0.22 4.77
C ARG A 208 -35.80 0.10 5.05
N SER A 209 -36.16 -0.90 5.83
CA SER A 209 -37.51 -1.09 6.38
C SER A 209 -37.86 -0.16 7.56
N GLY A 210 -37.08 0.85 7.82
CA GLY A 210 -37.36 1.89 8.82
C GLY A 210 -36.85 1.63 10.24
N ASP A 211 -36.42 0.42 10.57
CA ASP A 211 -35.85 0.12 11.89
C ASP A 211 -34.32 0.02 11.82
N PHE A 212 -33.62 0.86 12.62
CA PHE A 212 -32.17 0.87 12.67
C PHE A 212 -31.60 -0.48 13.15
N ASP A 213 -32.30 -1.16 14.05
CA ASP A 213 -31.89 -2.44 14.63
C ASP A 213 -31.83 -3.58 13.60
N GLU A 214 -32.52 -3.45 12.48
CA GLU A 214 -32.51 -4.41 11.38
C GLU A 214 -31.39 -4.14 10.35
N THR A 215 -30.58 -3.11 10.55
CA THR A 215 -29.49 -2.80 9.61
C THR A 215 -28.22 -3.63 9.89
N PRO A 216 -27.41 -3.95 8.87
CA PRO A 216 -26.10 -4.60 9.07
C PRO A 216 -25.19 -3.84 10.04
N TYR A 217 -25.31 -2.53 10.11
CA TYR A 217 -24.53 -1.67 11.01
C TYR A 217 -24.94 -1.81 12.47
N ALA A 218 -26.22 -2.01 12.77
CA ALA A 218 -26.67 -2.30 14.12
C ALA A 218 -26.13 -3.65 14.60
N ALA A 219 -26.09 -4.66 13.73
CA ALA A 219 -25.51 -5.97 14.03
C ALA A 219 -24.02 -5.88 14.34
N GLU A 220 -23.25 -5.07 13.61
CA GLU A 220 -21.82 -4.83 13.90
C GLU A 220 -21.61 -4.07 15.22
N LEU A 221 -22.41 -3.04 15.49
CA LEU A 221 -22.31 -2.28 16.75
C LEU A 221 -22.64 -3.14 17.97
N LEU A 222 -23.62 -4.05 17.85
CA LEU A 222 -24.02 -4.96 18.94
C LEU A 222 -23.00 -6.09 19.18
N THR A 223 -22.10 -6.37 18.23
CA THR A 223 -21.01 -7.35 18.41
C THR A 223 -19.78 -6.76 19.12
N VAL A 224 -19.70 -5.45 19.28
CA VAL A 224 -18.56 -4.74 19.90
C VAL A 224 -18.84 -4.41 21.38
N ILE A 225 -20.06 -4.59 21.88
CA ILE A 225 -20.48 -4.39 23.26
C ILE A 225 -20.55 -5.74 23.98
#